data_b58ba5ea9fe99803e8f5f6141a32cc23
#
_entry.id   b58ba5ea9fe99803e8f5f6141a32cc23
#
_cell.length_a   1.000
_cell.length_b   1.000
_cell.length_c   1.000
_cell.angle_alpha   90.00
_cell.angle_beta   90.00
_cell.angle_gamma   90.00
#
_symmetry.space_group_name_H-M   'P 1'
#
loop_
_entity.id
_entity.type
_entity.pdbx_description
1 polymer ?
#
loop_
_entity_poly.entity_id
_entity_poly.type
_entity_poly.pdbx_seq_one_letter_code
_entity_poly.pdbx_strand_id
1 'polypeptide(L)'
;MILLLRLFLSALLALAASFAFSLSFLDLLDRSATDQALLVSLPAAALGWLIFSALGNPEAFRTLRLPKFEAGSFQARLREHAPGMALALLFFAAYAWYGLQLNFSDSDTTDNFLDADNYPWMIRIAYPEGHLLEMRGPHPFAYFLLRPFGWLLNLVTSDPHLSAVLLNTLVGALCVFMAWVFIKRQSQNTVYALLIASLLGLSTSHFFFGAVIESYIFSAAALIGFVLALQKSNGSLFAPVAMGVVTFGITLTNFVQNFIGFVVAQLPNLSRKTFRDAFVKVFRFTAFALSIGIVLSVLHATWYPSSRLFFQLSDAQIEQDFSNSLFDEPQWKITGRIILLVRTILLYTVIAPKPFVFGKEVGAWLPYFNFFKLTPQVYSYSAYDGLGSILIFVWAGLLLLSGIFFLWNLIRTRKADLSLAFALSLLFNFLLHVNYGFEPFLYSPDWAYALIFFVGLSLAPLARSRLFQGALLVFLVLLAYNQVQLFQFILDTIAPFYYPGG
;
A
#
# COMPACT_ATOMS: atom_id res chain seq x y z
N MET A 1 41.12 19.23 2.02
CA MET A 1 41.64 18.15 2.88
C MET A 1 40.54 17.45 3.67
N ILE A 2 39.74 18.13 4.50
CA ILE A 2 38.68 17.51 5.35
C ILE A 2 37.61 16.77 4.50
N LEU A 3 37.15 17.35 3.39
CA LEU A 3 36.16 16.72 2.50
C LEU A 3 36.69 15.42 1.88
N LEU A 4 37.93 15.41 1.41
CA LEU A 4 38.58 14.22 0.83
C LEU A 4 38.79 13.13 1.87
N LEU A 5 39.20 13.51 3.10
CA LEU A 5 39.35 12.55 4.20
C LEU A 5 37.99 11.92 4.55
N ARG A 6 36.90 12.71 4.60
CA ARG A 6 35.54 12.19 4.85
C ARG A 6 35.10 11.24 3.75
N LEU A 7 35.32 11.58 2.48
CA LEU A 7 34.99 10.71 1.35
C LEU A 7 35.76 9.39 1.45
N PHE A 8 37.08 9.48 1.71
CA PHE A 8 37.93 8.29 1.84
C PHE A 8 37.48 7.37 2.99
N LEU A 9 37.28 7.92 4.20
CA LEU A 9 36.83 7.15 5.35
C LEU A 9 35.46 6.56 5.14
N SER A 10 34.52 7.32 4.55
CA SER A 10 33.19 6.79 4.24
C SER A 10 33.24 5.64 3.24
N ALA A 11 34.03 5.75 2.17
CA ALA A 11 34.20 4.71 1.19
C ALA A 11 34.86 3.46 1.75
N LEU A 12 35.93 3.64 2.55
CA LEU A 12 36.66 2.51 3.17
C LEU A 12 35.77 1.72 4.13
N LEU A 13 35.08 2.41 5.06
CA LEU A 13 34.19 1.77 6.02
C LEU A 13 33.01 1.09 5.35
N ALA A 14 32.45 1.74 4.32
CA ALA A 14 31.33 1.19 3.59
C ALA A 14 31.71 -0.07 2.78
N LEU A 15 32.87 -0.06 2.13
CA LEU A 15 33.38 -1.23 1.41
C LEU A 15 33.68 -2.39 2.36
N ALA A 16 34.31 -2.11 3.50
CA ALA A 16 34.62 -3.14 4.50
C ALA A 16 33.33 -3.77 5.06
N ALA A 17 32.33 -2.95 5.40
CA ALA A 17 31.06 -3.43 5.92
C ALA A 17 30.27 -4.21 4.83
N SER A 18 30.23 -3.70 3.60
CA SER A 18 29.55 -4.38 2.48
C SER A 18 30.20 -5.71 2.16
N PHE A 19 31.52 -5.78 2.15
CA PHE A 19 32.23 -7.02 1.97
C PHE A 19 31.96 -8.01 3.11
N ALA A 20 31.97 -7.57 4.36
CA ALA A 20 31.63 -8.40 5.50
C ALA A 20 30.18 -8.95 5.40
N PHE A 21 29.23 -8.13 4.95
CA PHE A 21 27.86 -8.60 4.70
C PHE A 21 27.79 -9.62 3.56
N SER A 22 28.54 -9.42 2.47
CA SER A 22 28.54 -10.35 1.33
C SER A 22 29.04 -11.75 1.73
N LEU A 23 29.94 -11.85 2.68
CA LEU A 23 30.42 -13.13 3.22
C LEU A 23 29.36 -13.94 3.99
N SER A 24 28.24 -13.30 4.36
CA SER A 24 27.11 -13.98 5.01
C SER A 24 26.25 -14.79 4.05
N PHE A 25 26.45 -14.62 2.72
CA PHE A 25 25.71 -15.36 1.71
C PHE A 25 26.50 -16.61 1.30
N LEU A 26 26.00 -17.78 1.69
CA LEU A 26 26.67 -19.06 1.48
C LEU A 26 26.81 -19.44 -0.01
N ASP A 27 25.89 -18.96 -0.84
CA ASP A 27 25.83 -19.19 -2.28
C ASP A 27 26.54 -18.10 -3.12
N LEU A 28 27.33 -17.24 -2.48
CA LEU A 28 27.96 -16.10 -3.17
C LEU A 28 28.80 -16.53 -4.38
N LEU A 29 29.53 -17.63 -4.26
CA LEU A 29 30.42 -18.12 -5.32
C LEU A 29 29.66 -18.73 -6.51
N ASP A 30 28.44 -19.19 -6.28
CA ASP A 30 27.58 -19.79 -7.32
C ASP A 30 26.80 -18.72 -8.10
N ARG A 31 26.80 -17.47 -7.62
CA ARG A 31 26.12 -16.34 -8.28
C ARG A 31 26.93 -15.84 -9.47
N SER A 32 26.22 -15.22 -10.43
CA SER A 32 26.88 -14.54 -11.56
C SER A 32 27.85 -13.46 -11.09
N ALA A 33 28.89 -13.18 -11.87
CA ALA A 33 29.84 -12.12 -11.57
C ALA A 33 29.16 -10.73 -11.39
N THR A 34 28.07 -10.50 -12.14
CA THR A 34 27.28 -9.27 -12.02
C THR A 34 26.55 -9.21 -10.67
N ASP A 35 25.92 -10.31 -10.24
CA ASP A 35 25.23 -10.38 -8.95
C ASP A 35 26.21 -10.24 -7.78
N GLN A 36 27.40 -10.85 -7.87
CA GLN A 36 28.47 -10.65 -6.87
C GLN A 36 28.90 -9.18 -6.79
N ALA A 37 29.09 -8.53 -7.94
CA ALA A 37 29.44 -7.12 -8.00
C ALA A 37 28.35 -6.22 -7.41
N LEU A 38 27.08 -6.48 -7.70
CA LEU A 38 25.94 -5.75 -7.17
C LEU A 38 25.81 -5.92 -5.64
N LEU A 39 26.01 -7.13 -5.13
CA LEU A 39 25.94 -7.44 -3.71
C LEU A 39 26.97 -6.65 -2.87
N VAL A 40 28.14 -6.37 -3.45
CA VAL A 40 29.17 -5.56 -2.76
C VAL A 40 28.99 -4.07 -3.03
N SER A 41 28.80 -3.66 -4.29
CA SER A 41 28.87 -2.26 -4.69
C SER A 41 27.67 -1.43 -4.24
N LEU A 42 26.44 -1.96 -4.35
CA LEU A 42 25.25 -1.20 -3.97
C LEU A 42 25.14 -0.94 -2.45
N PRO A 43 25.31 -1.93 -1.58
CA PRO A 43 25.39 -1.68 -0.14
C PRO A 43 26.56 -0.76 0.26
N ALA A 44 27.74 -0.91 -0.41
CA ALA A 44 28.86 0.00 -0.18
C ALA A 44 28.55 1.44 -0.55
N ALA A 45 27.92 1.67 -1.70
CA ALA A 45 27.50 3.02 -2.10
C ALA A 45 26.44 3.60 -1.13
N ALA A 46 25.46 2.79 -0.73
CA ALA A 46 24.42 3.19 0.22
C ALA A 46 25.01 3.54 1.60
N LEU A 47 25.82 2.67 2.17
CA LEU A 47 26.50 2.91 3.45
C LEU A 47 27.46 4.12 3.36
N GLY A 48 28.22 4.22 2.27
CA GLY A 48 29.12 5.35 2.02
C GLY A 48 28.40 6.68 2.02
N TRP A 49 27.24 6.75 1.35
CA TRP A 49 26.38 7.94 1.36
C TRP A 49 25.87 8.28 2.77
N LEU A 50 25.40 7.29 3.53
CA LEU A 50 24.89 7.49 4.88
C LEU A 50 25.99 7.96 5.83
N ILE A 51 27.17 7.31 5.82
CA ILE A 51 28.33 7.68 6.64
C ILE A 51 28.83 9.08 6.28
N PHE A 52 28.98 9.38 4.96
CA PHE A 52 29.40 10.70 4.50
C PHE A 52 28.43 11.81 4.94
N SER A 53 27.13 11.53 4.85
CA SER A 53 26.07 12.46 5.28
C SER A 53 26.11 12.69 6.79
N ALA A 54 26.31 11.62 7.59
CA ALA A 54 26.43 11.69 9.04
C ALA A 54 27.66 12.51 9.48
N LEU A 55 28.81 12.25 8.87
CA LEU A 55 30.05 13.01 9.15
C LEU A 55 29.98 14.48 8.73
N GLY A 56 29.05 14.81 7.80
CA GLY A 56 28.88 16.16 7.27
C GLY A 56 27.98 17.07 8.06
N ASN A 57 26.99 16.49 8.71
CA ASN A 57 26.02 17.25 9.47
C ASN A 57 25.53 16.42 10.69
N PRO A 58 26.35 16.29 11.72
CA PRO A 58 25.99 15.54 12.92
C PRO A 58 24.76 16.13 13.64
N GLU A 59 24.48 17.42 13.47
CA GLU A 59 23.29 18.09 14.01
C GLU A 59 21.99 17.58 13.36
N ALA A 60 22.02 17.13 12.12
CA ALA A 60 20.84 16.61 11.44
C ALA A 60 20.30 15.34 12.12
N PHE A 61 21.16 14.56 12.78
CA PHE A 61 20.78 13.41 13.59
C PHE A 61 20.41 13.78 15.05
N ARG A 62 20.90 14.92 15.56
CA ARG A 62 20.56 15.42 16.91
C ARG A 62 19.16 16.06 16.97
N THR A 63 18.58 16.45 15.85
CA THR A 63 17.24 17.05 15.78
C THR A 63 16.10 16.03 15.89
N LEU A 64 16.39 14.75 16.12
CA LEU A 64 15.44 13.72 16.56
C LEU A 64 14.97 14.00 18.00
N ARG A 65 14.39 15.19 18.23
CA ARG A 65 13.68 15.45 19.48
C ARG A 65 12.34 14.76 19.42
N LEU A 66 12.18 13.70 20.18
CA LEU A 66 10.86 13.15 20.47
C LEU A 66 10.00 14.29 21.05
N PRO A 67 8.77 14.46 20.57
CA PRO A 67 7.88 15.49 21.11
C PRO A 67 7.71 15.27 22.61
N LYS A 68 7.87 16.33 23.41
CA LYS A 68 7.63 16.28 24.85
C LYS A 68 6.16 15.88 25.07
N PHE A 69 5.98 14.84 25.85
CA PHE A 69 4.65 14.35 26.22
C PHE A 69 4.09 15.19 27.33
N GLU A 70 3.11 16.04 27.00
CA GLU A 70 2.34 16.83 27.99
C GLU A 70 1.00 16.14 28.25
N ALA A 71 0.75 15.65 29.45
CA ALA A 71 -0.45 14.88 29.80
C ALA A 71 -1.76 15.64 29.53
N GLY A 72 -1.79 16.95 29.78
CA GLY A 72 -2.98 17.80 29.49
C GLY A 72 -3.28 17.91 27.97
N SER A 73 -2.25 17.85 27.13
CA SER A 73 -2.40 17.87 25.69
C SER A 73 -2.93 16.52 25.13
N PHE A 74 -2.72 15.42 25.87
CA PHE A 74 -3.19 14.10 25.47
C PHE A 74 -4.72 13.98 25.51
N GLN A 75 -5.36 14.39 26.59
CA GLN A 75 -6.83 14.35 26.70
C GLN A 75 -7.50 15.24 25.65
N ALA A 76 -6.96 16.44 25.40
CA ALA A 76 -7.46 17.32 24.36
C ALA A 76 -7.37 16.67 22.96
N ARG A 77 -6.22 16.06 22.64
CA ARG A 77 -6.02 15.33 21.39
C ARG A 77 -6.93 14.11 21.27
N LEU A 78 -7.12 13.35 22.36
CA LEU A 78 -8.01 12.20 22.39
C LEU A 78 -9.46 12.63 22.05
N ARG A 79 -9.96 13.72 22.68
CA ARG A 79 -11.29 14.28 22.37
C ARG A 79 -11.37 14.76 20.92
N GLU A 80 -10.35 15.43 20.44
CA GLU A 80 -10.29 15.90 19.04
C GLU A 80 -10.37 14.74 18.04
N HIS A 81 -9.71 13.62 18.33
CA HIS A 81 -9.64 12.46 17.44
C HIS A 81 -10.71 11.40 17.70
N ALA A 82 -11.51 11.54 18.76
CA ALA A 82 -12.54 10.58 19.17
C ALA A 82 -13.50 10.15 18.03
N PRO A 83 -14.03 11.05 17.17
CA PRO A 83 -14.91 10.62 16.09
C PRO A 83 -14.23 9.69 15.08
N GLY A 84 -12.98 9.98 14.71
CA GLY A 84 -12.21 9.13 13.81
C GLY A 84 -11.82 7.80 14.45
N MET A 85 -11.51 7.79 15.75
CA MET A 85 -11.23 6.57 16.50
C MET A 85 -12.46 5.67 16.60
N ALA A 86 -13.65 6.25 16.90
CA ALA A 86 -14.90 5.51 16.94
C ALA A 86 -15.23 4.87 15.58
N LEU A 87 -15.01 5.62 14.48
CA LEU A 87 -15.17 5.09 13.13
C LEU A 87 -14.20 3.92 12.87
N ALA A 88 -12.92 4.08 13.22
CA ALA A 88 -11.91 3.03 13.04
C ALA A 88 -12.26 1.77 13.85
N LEU A 89 -12.75 1.91 15.08
CA LEU A 89 -13.20 0.77 15.89
C LEU A 89 -14.39 0.04 15.26
N LEU A 90 -15.32 0.77 14.65
CA LEU A 90 -16.44 0.16 13.90
C LEU A 90 -15.92 -0.67 12.72
N PHE A 91 -14.98 -0.13 11.94
CA PHE A 91 -14.38 -0.86 10.83
C PHE A 91 -13.50 -2.02 11.31
N PHE A 92 -12.77 -1.87 12.40
CA PHE A 92 -12.04 -2.97 13.02
C PHE A 92 -12.96 -4.14 13.35
N ALA A 93 -14.10 -3.88 14.00
CA ALA A 93 -15.06 -4.93 14.34
C ALA A 93 -15.64 -5.61 13.08
N ALA A 94 -15.99 -4.81 12.04
CA ALA A 94 -16.51 -5.35 10.79
C ALA A 94 -15.46 -6.20 10.04
N TYR A 95 -14.24 -5.72 9.93
CA TYR A 95 -13.15 -6.46 9.27
C TYR A 95 -12.80 -7.74 10.04
N ALA A 96 -12.73 -7.67 11.37
CA ALA A 96 -12.44 -8.84 12.20
C ALA A 96 -13.54 -9.89 12.08
N TRP A 97 -14.80 -9.47 12.03
CA TRP A 97 -15.94 -10.39 11.85
C TRP A 97 -15.80 -11.22 10.56
N TYR A 98 -15.52 -10.55 9.42
CA TYR A 98 -15.33 -11.26 8.15
C TYR A 98 -13.96 -11.94 8.06
N GLY A 99 -12.94 -11.35 8.65
CA GLY A 99 -11.59 -11.89 8.66
C GLY A 99 -11.50 -13.26 9.34
N LEU A 100 -12.22 -13.44 10.45
CA LEU A 100 -12.32 -14.74 11.13
C LEU A 100 -13.08 -15.81 10.34
N GLN A 101 -13.86 -15.42 9.33
CA GLN A 101 -14.63 -16.36 8.50
C GLN A 101 -13.94 -16.70 7.18
N LEU A 102 -13.00 -15.88 6.71
CA LEU A 102 -12.37 -16.02 5.39
C LEU A 102 -10.88 -16.40 5.43
N ASN A 103 -10.22 -16.30 6.58
CA ASN A 103 -8.83 -16.74 6.71
C ASN A 103 -8.81 -18.07 7.48
N PHE A 104 -8.45 -19.14 6.80
CA PHE A 104 -8.44 -20.49 7.33
C PHE A 104 -7.06 -20.87 7.85
N SER A 105 -6.99 -21.51 9.03
CA SER A 105 -5.73 -21.90 9.65
C SER A 105 -5.24 -23.29 9.22
N ASP A 106 -6.14 -24.14 8.80
CA ASP A 106 -5.95 -25.57 8.53
C ASP A 106 -5.95 -25.93 7.05
N SER A 107 -6.06 -24.92 6.18
CA SER A 107 -6.20 -25.12 4.75
C SER A 107 -5.53 -24.00 3.96
N ASP A 108 -4.77 -24.38 2.93
CA ASP A 108 -4.22 -23.43 1.99
C ASP A 108 -5.32 -22.84 1.12
N THR A 109 -5.60 -21.57 1.32
CA THR A 109 -6.61 -20.79 0.60
C THR A 109 -5.99 -19.72 -0.31
N THR A 110 -4.72 -19.88 -0.66
CA THR A 110 -4.03 -19.02 -1.63
C THR A 110 -4.86 -18.95 -2.92
N ASP A 111 -5.03 -17.74 -3.44
CA ASP A 111 -5.78 -17.40 -4.66
C ASP A 111 -7.31 -17.65 -4.62
N ASN A 112 -7.86 -18.33 -3.61
CA ASN A 112 -9.29 -18.62 -3.57
C ASN A 112 -10.16 -17.36 -3.50
N PHE A 113 -9.71 -16.31 -2.83
CA PHE A 113 -10.47 -15.12 -2.54
C PHE A 113 -9.91 -13.90 -3.29
N LEU A 114 -10.34 -13.69 -4.55
CA LEU A 114 -9.92 -12.57 -5.40
C LEU A 114 -8.39 -12.48 -5.55
N ASP A 115 -7.78 -13.66 -5.70
CA ASP A 115 -6.34 -13.85 -5.92
C ASP A 115 -5.46 -13.42 -4.72
N ALA A 116 -6.01 -13.39 -3.50
CA ALA A 116 -5.26 -13.04 -2.29
C ALA A 116 -4.32 -14.18 -1.85
N ASP A 117 -3.08 -13.84 -1.54
CA ASP A 117 -2.08 -14.73 -0.92
C ASP A 117 -2.30 -14.86 0.60
N ASN A 118 -3.55 -15.02 1.06
CA ASN A 118 -3.91 -14.91 2.46
C ASN A 118 -3.23 -15.94 3.35
N TYR A 119 -3.15 -17.21 2.94
CA TYR A 119 -2.53 -18.26 3.71
C TYR A 119 -1.01 -18.08 3.86
N PRO A 120 -0.21 -17.86 2.80
CA PRO A 120 1.21 -17.54 2.95
C PRO A 120 1.49 -16.30 3.79
N TRP A 121 0.70 -15.22 3.65
CA TRP A 121 0.90 -14.01 4.45
C TRP A 121 0.54 -14.21 5.91
N MET A 122 -0.50 -14.97 6.23
CA MET A 122 -0.84 -15.35 7.59
C MET A 122 0.35 -16.04 8.29
N ILE A 123 0.95 -17.03 7.60
CA ILE A 123 2.10 -17.76 8.12
C ILE A 123 3.31 -16.85 8.28
N ARG A 124 3.63 -16.03 7.27
CA ARG A 124 4.74 -15.08 7.30
C ARG A 124 4.66 -14.09 8.47
N ILE A 125 3.47 -13.61 8.77
CA ILE A 125 3.27 -12.55 9.77
C ILE A 125 3.35 -13.09 11.20
N ALA A 126 2.72 -14.22 11.49
CA ALA A 126 2.46 -14.62 12.88
C ALA A 126 2.97 -16.01 13.29
N TYR A 127 3.13 -16.94 12.36
CA TYR A 127 3.55 -18.29 12.70
C TYR A 127 5.07 -18.38 12.94
N PRO A 128 5.54 -19.21 13.89
CA PRO A 128 6.96 -19.37 14.18
C PRO A 128 7.79 -19.74 12.94
N GLU A 129 7.32 -20.68 12.12
CA GLU A 129 7.95 -21.18 10.90
C GLU A 129 7.88 -20.21 9.72
N GLY A 130 7.09 -19.16 9.80
CA GLY A 130 6.86 -18.21 8.70
C GLY A 130 8.14 -17.56 8.16
N HIS A 131 9.21 -17.51 8.96
CA HIS A 131 10.51 -17.02 8.54
C HIS A 131 11.24 -17.94 7.54
N LEU A 132 10.79 -19.18 7.41
CA LEU A 132 11.32 -20.15 6.45
C LEU A 132 10.73 -19.99 5.05
N LEU A 133 9.56 -19.32 4.96
CA LEU A 133 8.94 -19.06 3.66
C LEU A 133 9.76 -18.03 2.88
N GLU A 134 9.83 -18.25 1.58
CA GLU A 134 10.50 -17.33 0.69
C GLU A 134 9.85 -15.92 0.74
N MET A 135 10.68 -14.88 0.83
CA MET A 135 10.27 -13.50 0.63
C MET A 135 10.81 -12.99 -0.71
N ARG A 136 9.90 -12.66 -1.62
CA ARG A 136 10.24 -12.19 -2.96
C ARG A 136 10.85 -10.79 -2.94
N GLY A 137 11.65 -10.46 -3.98
CA GLY A 137 12.31 -9.17 -4.15
C GLY A 137 11.43 -7.92 -4.07
N PRO A 138 10.16 -7.93 -4.54
CA PRO A 138 9.22 -6.82 -4.37
C PRO A 138 8.90 -6.43 -2.92
N HIS A 139 9.22 -7.28 -1.94
CA HIS A 139 9.02 -7.05 -0.50
C HIS A 139 10.35 -7.01 0.27
N PRO A 140 11.22 -6.02 0.05
CA PRO A 140 12.66 -6.06 0.39
C PRO A 140 13.00 -6.36 1.84
N PHE A 141 12.16 -5.94 2.80
CA PHE A 141 12.33 -6.23 4.23
C PHE A 141 10.99 -6.25 4.99
N ALA A 142 9.96 -6.83 4.36
CA ALA A 142 8.62 -6.92 4.95
C ALA A 142 8.60 -7.66 6.29
N TYR A 143 9.41 -8.71 6.48
CA TYR A 143 9.48 -9.42 7.77
C TYR A 143 9.90 -8.50 8.93
N PHE A 144 10.86 -7.58 8.72
CA PHE A 144 11.26 -6.62 9.76
C PHE A 144 10.13 -5.68 10.17
N LEU A 145 9.21 -5.41 9.24
CA LEU A 145 8.13 -4.44 9.46
C LEU A 145 6.85 -5.10 10.00
N LEU A 146 6.56 -6.34 9.62
CA LEU A 146 5.27 -6.97 9.92
C LEU A 146 5.36 -8.01 11.04
N ARG A 147 6.36 -8.86 10.99
CA ARG A 147 6.51 -9.99 11.90
C ARG A 147 6.64 -9.61 13.39
N PRO A 148 7.32 -8.53 13.80
CA PRO A 148 7.38 -8.12 15.20
C PRO A 148 6.00 -7.83 15.80
N PHE A 149 5.07 -7.28 15.01
CA PHE A 149 3.71 -6.99 15.48
C PHE A 149 2.85 -8.25 15.58
N GLY A 150 2.99 -9.19 14.63
CA GLY A 150 2.36 -10.51 14.74
C GLY A 150 2.83 -11.25 15.99
N TRP A 151 4.13 -11.24 16.26
CA TRP A 151 4.71 -11.80 17.47
C TRP A 151 4.18 -11.15 18.75
N LEU A 152 4.10 -9.82 18.78
CA LEU A 152 3.60 -9.08 19.94
C LEU A 152 2.13 -9.48 20.23
N LEU A 153 1.32 -9.65 19.20
CA LEU A 153 -0.05 -10.11 19.37
C LEU A 153 -0.11 -11.57 19.84
N ASN A 154 0.79 -12.44 19.37
CA ASN A 154 0.87 -13.82 19.84
C ASN A 154 1.14 -13.93 21.34
N LEU A 155 1.86 -12.97 21.94
CA LEU A 155 2.05 -12.95 23.41
C LEU A 155 0.73 -12.74 24.18
N VAL A 156 -0.27 -12.15 23.52
CA VAL A 156 -1.58 -11.87 24.12
C VAL A 156 -2.61 -12.95 23.77
N THR A 157 -2.66 -13.34 22.51
CA THR A 157 -3.68 -14.28 22.00
C THR A 157 -3.31 -15.73 22.22
N SER A 158 -2.01 -16.04 22.27
CA SER A 158 -1.46 -17.42 22.24
C SER A 158 -1.91 -18.24 21.01
N ASP A 159 -2.39 -17.55 19.97
CA ASP A 159 -2.91 -18.13 18.73
C ASP A 159 -2.37 -17.33 17.52
N PRO A 160 -1.46 -17.92 16.72
CA PRO A 160 -0.89 -17.25 15.55
C PRO A 160 -1.92 -16.87 14.49
N HIS A 161 -2.93 -17.71 14.26
CA HIS A 161 -4.00 -17.41 13.31
C HIS A 161 -4.78 -16.16 13.74
N LEU A 162 -5.28 -16.15 14.97
CA LEU A 162 -6.01 -15.00 15.52
C LEU A 162 -5.13 -13.74 15.50
N SER A 163 -3.83 -13.86 15.81
CA SER A 163 -2.90 -12.75 15.78
C SER A 163 -2.73 -12.16 14.39
N ALA A 164 -2.61 -12.99 13.36
CA ALA A 164 -2.51 -12.52 11.97
C ALA A 164 -3.80 -11.80 11.53
N VAL A 165 -4.97 -12.37 11.82
CA VAL A 165 -6.28 -11.76 11.52
C VAL A 165 -6.40 -10.41 12.24
N LEU A 166 -6.12 -10.36 13.55
CA LEU A 166 -6.23 -9.12 14.33
C LEU A 166 -5.25 -8.05 13.84
N LEU A 167 -4.02 -8.42 13.47
CA LEU A 167 -3.06 -7.44 12.94
C LEU A 167 -3.53 -6.85 11.63
N ASN A 168 -3.96 -7.69 10.69
CA ASN A 168 -4.46 -7.25 9.39
C ASN A 168 -5.65 -6.29 9.55
N THR A 169 -6.64 -6.69 10.33
CA THR A 169 -7.87 -5.90 10.55
C THR A 169 -7.61 -4.60 11.30
N LEU A 170 -6.67 -4.61 12.25
CA LEU A 170 -6.23 -3.41 12.96
C LEU A 170 -5.56 -2.42 12.00
N VAL A 171 -4.71 -2.89 11.08
CA VAL A 171 -4.05 -2.04 10.09
C VAL A 171 -5.05 -1.49 9.09
N GLY A 172 -6.02 -2.29 8.64
CA GLY A 172 -7.15 -1.81 7.83
C GLY A 172 -7.95 -0.69 8.51
N ALA A 173 -8.29 -0.87 9.79
CA ALA A 173 -8.96 0.16 10.58
C ALA A 173 -8.09 1.40 10.81
N LEU A 174 -6.78 1.22 11.01
CA LEU A 174 -5.81 2.33 11.11
C LEU A 174 -5.79 3.17 9.83
N CYS A 175 -5.89 2.56 8.65
CA CYS A 175 -6.02 3.29 7.39
C CYS A 175 -7.24 4.22 7.38
N VAL A 176 -8.38 3.73 7.87
CA VAL A 176 -9.62 4.54 7.98
C VAL A 176 -9.42 5.72 8.95
N PHE A 177 -8.79 5.48 10.10
CA PHE A 177 -8.45 6.55 11.03
C PHE A 177 -7.50 7.59 10.41
N MET A 178 -6.45 7.14 9.75
CA MET A 178 -5.48 8.02 9.08
C MET A 178 -6.13 8.82 7.94
N ALA A 179 -7.04 8.21 7.18
CA ALA A 179 -7.83 8.90 6.16
C ALA A 179 -8.69 10.01 6.76
N TRP A 180 -9.37 9.73 7.88
CA TRP A 180 -10.12 10.74 8.61
C TRP A 180 -9.22 11.90 9.06
N VAL A 181 -8.05 11.62 9.64
CA VAL A 181 -7.08 12.66 10.05
C VAL A 181 -6.67 13.52 8.86
N PHE A 182 -6.33 12.87 7.74
CA PHE A 182 -5.89 13.54 6.52
C PHE A 182 -6.96 14.48 5.97
N ILE A 183 -8.17 13.98 5.76
CA ILE A 183 -9.28 14.74 5.18
C ILE A 183 -9.76 15.84 6.15
N LYS A 184 -9.79 15.57 7.47
CA LYS A 184 -10.16 16.60 8.47
C LYS A 184 -9.20 17.79 8.43
N ARG A 185 -7.90 17.53 8.30
CA ARG A 185 -6.89 18.61 8.21
C ARG A 185 -7.06 19.44 6.94
N GLN A 186 -7.45 18.82 5.82
CA GLN A 186 -7.62 19.53 4.55
C GLN A 186 -8.96 20.27 4.46
N SER A 187 -10.05 19.64 4.83
CA SER A 187 -11.41 20.18 4.69
C SER A 187 -11.85 21.04 5.87
N GLN A 188 -11.19 20.92 7.04
CA GLN A 188 -11.59 21.52 8.32
C GLN A 188 -13.05 21.20 8.71
N ASN A 189 -13.58 20.05 8.22
CA ASN A 189 -14.95 19.61 8.47
C ASN A 189 -14.95 18.17 8.97
N THR A 190 -15.41 17.95 10.20
CA THR A 190 -15.40 16.63 10.86
C THR A 190 -16.35 15.66 10.19
N VAL A 191 -17.57 16.09 9.84
CA VAL A 191 -18.59 15.23 9.22
C VAL A 191 -18.12 14.78 7.83
N TYR A 192 -17.66 15.72 7.00
CA TYR A 192 -17.14 15.41 5.70
C TYR A 192 -15.95 14.43 5.77
N ALA A 193 -15.03 14.64 6.72
CA ALA A 193 -13.90 13.76 6.93
C ALA A 193 -14.33 12.34 7.34
N LEU A 194 -15.36 12.20 8.19
CA LEU A 194 -15.95 10.90 8.53
C LEU A 194 -16.53 10.21 7.29
N LEU A 195 -17.27 10.95 6.45
CA LEU A 195 -17.87 10.38 5.23
C LEU A 195 -16.82 9.91 4.23
N ILE A 196 -15.76 10.69 3.99
CA ILE A 196 -14.68 10.28 3.06
C ILE A 196 -13.85 9.13 3.65
N ALA A 197 -13.56 9.13 4.95
CA ALA A 197 -12.89 7.99 5.60
C ALA A 197 -13.76 6.72 5.55
N SER A 198 -15.09 6.85 5.74
CA SER A 198 -16.03 5.74 5.56
C SER A 198 -16.06 5.26 4.11
N LEU A 199 -15.92 6.17 3.12
CA LEU A 199 -15.82 5.79 1.72
C LEU A 199 -14.57 4.94 1.44
N LEU A 200 -13.43 5.26 2.06
CA LEU A 200 -12.26 4.39 2.00
C LEU A 200 -12.55 3.04 2.66
N GLY A 201 -13.03 3.05 3.90
CA GLY A 201 -13.30 1.83 4.66
C GLY A 201 -14.34 0.91 4.02
N LEU A 202 -15.33 1.46 3.33
CA LEU A 202 -16.37 0.73 2.61
C LEU A 202 -16.00 0.42 1.16
N SER A 203 -14.92 0.99 0.60
CA SER A 203 -14.50 0.63 -0.75
C SER A 203 -14.24 -0.88 -0.83
N THR A 204 -14.60 -1.52 -1.95
CA THR A 204 -14.47 -2.98 -2.11
C THR A 204 -13.06 -3.45 -1.77
N SER A 205 -12.05 -2.77 -2.32
CA SER A 205 -10.64 -3.06 -2.07
C SER A 205 -10.32 -3.03 -0.59
N HIS A 206 -10.64 -1.92 0.09
CA HIS A 206 -10.22 -1.73 1.47
C HIS A 206 -11.02 -2.59 2.45
N PHE A 207 -12.34 -2.77 2.19
CA PHE A 207 -13.20 -3.63 2.99
C PHE A 207 -12.77 -5.09 2.87
N PHE A 208 -12.45 -5.52 1.65
CA PHE A 208 -12.03 -6.89 1.37
C PHE A 208 -10.65 -7.19 1.99
N PHE A 209 -9.62 -6.43 1.64
CA PHE A 209 -8.26 -6.64 2.15
C PHE A 209 -8.07 -6.18 3.60
N GLY A 210 -8.98 -5.40 4.15
CA GLY A 210 -9.09 -5.16 5.60
C GLY A 210 -9.53 -6.41 6.37
N ALA A 211 -10.28 -7.32 5.73
CA ALA A 211 -10.74 -8.59 6.29
C ALA A 211 -9.83 -9.77 5.89
N VAL A 212 -9.51 -9.93 4.61
CA VAL A 212 -8.65 -11.00 4.08
C VAL A 212 -7.18 -10.59 4.23
N ILE A 213 -6.36 -11.47 4.82
CA ILE A 213 -4.96 -11.18 5.11
C ILE A 213 -4.18 -11.04 3.81
N GLU A 214 -3.52 -9.88 3.64
CA GLU A 214 -2.67 -9.61 2.49
C GLU A 214 -1.69 -8.46 2.79
N SER A 215 -0.50 -8.48 2.16
CA SER A 215 0.53 -7.45 2.35
C SER A 215 0.10 -6.05 1.91
N TYR A 216 -0.79 -5.96 0.95
CA TYR A 216 -1.21 -4.69 0.34
C TYR A 216 -1.97 -3.76 1.29
N ILE A 217 -2.66 -4.29 2.32
CA ILE A 217 -3.28 -3.43 3.33
C ILE A 217 -2.23 -2.70 4.20
N PHE A 218 -1.09 -3.36 4.47
CA PHE A 218 0.05 -2.75 5.17
C PHE A 218 0.73 -1.71 4.28
N SER A 219 0.81 -1.98 2.98
CA SER A 219 1.32 -1.03 1.99
C SER A 219 0.44 0.22 1.92
N ALA A 220 -0.89 0.06 1.87
CA ALA A 220 -1.84 1.17 1.93
C ALA A 220 -1.66 2.01 3.20
N ALA A 221 -1.45 1.37 4.37
CA ALA A 221 -1.17 2.09 5.62
C ALA A 221 0.12 2.91 5.54
N ALA A 222 1.18 2.36 4.95
CA ALA A 222 2.45 3.07 4.76
C ALA A 222 2.29 4.28 3.80
N LEU A 223 1.56 4.12 2.71
CA LEU A 223 1.27 5.18 1.73
C LEU A 223 0.45 6.31 2.35
N ILE A 224 -0.62 6.00 3.11
CA ILE A 224 -1.43 7.00 3.82
C ILE A 224 -0.58 7.68 4.90
N GLY A 225 0.23 6.92 5.65
CA GLY A 225 1.17 7.44 6.64
C GLY A 225 2.18 8.41 6.02
N PHE A 226 2.69 8.12 4.82
CA PHE A 226 3.57 9.01 4.08
C PHE A 226 2.87 10.35 3.73
N VAL A 227 1.64 10.30 3.25
CA VAL A 227 0.86 11.51 2.92
C VAL A 227 0.63 12.36 4.18
N LEU A 228 0.35 11.73 5.32
CA LEU A 228 0.26 12.43 6.62
C LEU A 228 1.59 13.04 7.06
N ALA A 229 2.71 12.35 6.80
CA ALA A 229 4.05 12.86 7.07
C ALA A 229 4.35 14.10 6.21
N LEU A 230 3.96 14.12 4.95
CA LEU A 230 4.07 15.29 4.07
C LEU A 230 3.29 16.49 4.61
N GLN A 231 2.06 16.28 5.11
CA GLN A 231 1.26 17.37 5.69
C GLN A 231 1.90 18.01 6.93
N LYS A 232 2.68 17.26 7.70
CA LYS A 232 3.21 17.69 9.01
C LYS A 232 4.69 18.05 8.97
N SER A 233 5.38 17.83 7.88
CA SER A 233 6.86 17.84 7.81
C SER A 233 7.50 19.20 8.13
N ASN A 234 6.80 20.32 8.00
CA ASN A 234 7.34 21.68 8.21
C ASN A 234 8.77 21.86 7.62
N GLY A 235 9.07 21.20 6.51
CA GLY A 235 10.38 21.19 5.87
C GLY A 235 11.38 20.15 6.38
N SER A 236 11.06 19.39 7.45
CA SER A 236 11.86 18.24 7.90
C SER A 236 11.73 17.06 6.93
N LEU A 237 12.85 16.41 6.60
CA LEU A 237 12.87 15.21 5.77
C LEU A 237 12.67 13.92 6.57
N PHE A 238 12.77 13.97 7.89
CA PHE A 238 12.79 12.75 8.71
C PHE A 238 11.53 11.89 8.54
N ALA A 239 10.35 12.46 8.79
CA ALA A 239 9.11 11.71 8.70
C ALA A 239 8.80 11.22 7.28
N PRO A 240 8.95 12.03 6.21
CA PRO A 240 8.84 11.53 4.84
C PRO A 240 9.83 10.42 4.50
N VAL A 241 11.12 10.53 4.91
CA VAL A 241 12.12 9.48 4.67
C VAL A 241 11.76 8.21 5.43
N ALA A 242 11.40 8.31 6.72
CA ALA A 242 11.01 7.15 7.51
C ALA A 242 9.82 6.40 6.89
N MET A 243 8.76 7.12 6.51
CA MET A 243 7.61 6.50 5.86
C MET A 243 7.92 5.99 4.45
N GLY A 244 8.80 6.68 3.71
CA GLY A 244 9.32 6.21 2.43
C GLY A 244 10.07 4.89 2.55
N VAL A 245 10.90 4.74 3.58
CA VAL A 245 11.60 3.48 3.89
C VAL A 245 10.61 2.37 4.25
N VAL A 246 9.59 2.66 5.07
CA VAL A 246 8.56 1.67 5.41
C VAL A 246 7.80 1.21 4.16
N THR A 247 7.37 2.14 3.30
CA THR A 247 6.69 1.81 2.04
C THR A 247 7.58 0.95 1.14
N PHE A 248 8.84 1.35 0.98
CA PHE A 248 9.84 0.63 0.21
C PHE A 248 10.01 -0.82 0.70
N GLY A 249 10.07 -1.02 2.01
CA GLY A 249 10.29 -2.34 2.61
C GLY A 249 9.10 -3.29 2.51
N ILE A 250 7.88 -2.76 2.45
CA ILE A 250 6.67 -3.58 2.28
C ILE A 250 6.45 -3.86 0.79
N THR A 251 6.51 -2.82 -0.06
CA THR A 251 6.31 -2.95 -1.51
C THR A 251 7.17 -1.94 -2.24
N LEU A 252 8.21 -2.46 -2.90
CA LEU A 252 9.24 -1.67 -3.58
C LEU A 252 8.66 -0.63 -4.56
N THR A 253 7.74 -1.06 -5.43
CA THR A 253 7.14 -0.23 -6.48
C THR A 253 6.34 0.93 -5.91
N ASN A 254 5.77 0.80 -4.73
CA ASN A 254 4.98 1.84 -4.07
C ASN A 254 5.82 3.04 -3.60
N PHE A 255 7.13 2.87 -3.49
CA PHE A 255 8.04 4.01 -3.25
C PHE A 255 7.94 5.07 -4.36
N VAL A 256 7.59 4.69 -5.58
CA VAL A 256 7.37 5.65 -6.69
C VAL A 256 6.21 6.59 -6.37
N GLN A 257 5.14 6.11 -5.72
CA GLN A 257 4.03 6.97 -5.28
C GLN A 257 4.49 7.97 -4.22
N ASN A 258 5.38 7.56 -3.30
CA ASN A 258 5.97 8.47 -2.31
C ASN A 258 6.86 9.52 -3.00
N PHE A 259 7.65 9.11 -4.00
CA PHE A 259 8.44 10.04 -4.81
C PHE A 259 7.55 11.07 -5.52
N ILE A 260 6.49 10.62 -6.20
CA ILE A 260 5.50 11.50 -6.85
C ILE A 260 4.92 12.49 -5.84
N GLY A 261 4.43 11.99 -4.69
CA GLY A 261 3.86 12.82 -3.63
C GLY A 261 4.84 13.85 -3.10
N PHE A 262 6.11 13.46 -2.89
CA PHE A 262 7.14 14.37 -2.42
C PHE A 262 7.50 15.45 -3.44
N VAL A 263 7.62 15.08 -4.72
CA VAL A 263 7.86 16.03 -5.82
C VAL A 263 6.72 17.04 -5.92
N VAL A 264 5.48 16.58 -5.99
CA VAL A 264 4.30 17.44 -6.09
C VAL A 264 4.20 18.39 -4.90
N ALA A 265 4.55 17.96 -3.70
CA ALA A 265 4.56 18.81 -2.51
C ALA A 265 5.58 19.97 -2.60
N GLN A 266 6.61 19.89 -3.49
CA GLN A 266 7.54 21.00 -3.71
C GLN A 266 7.04 22.01 -4.77
N LEU A 267 6.12 21.61 -5.66
CA LEU A 267 5.67 22.44 -6.80
C LEU A 267 5.03 23.78 -6.40
N PRO A 268 4.20 23.90 -5.35
CA PRO A 268 3.57 25.18 -4.98
C PRO A 268 4.57 26.30 -4.68
N ASN A 269 5.77 25.93 -4.23
CA ASN A 269 6.83 26.87 -3.87
C ASN A 269 7.91 26.97 -4.96
N LEU A 270 7.69 26.35 -6.12
CA LEU A 270 8.68 26.29 -7.18
C LEU A 270 8.77 27.62 -7.91
N SER A 271 9.94 28.22 -7.89
CA SER A 271 10.33 29.39 -8.67
C SER A 271 11.72 29.15 -9.23
N ARG A 272 12.15 30.01 -10.16
CA ARG A 272 13.52 29.93 -10.70
C ARG A 272 14.60 30.02 -9.60
N LYS A 273 14.30 30.74 -8.51
CA LYS A 273 15.21 30.88 -7.36
C LYS A 273 15.17 29.66 -6.42
N THR A 274 14.02 29.00 -6.27
CA THR A 274 13.83 27.88 -5.34
C THR A 274 13.98 26.51 -6.00
N PHE A 275 14.14 26.45 -7.32
CA PHE A 275 14.27 25.19 -8.08
C PHE A 275 15.41 24.31 -7.55
N ARG A 276 16.59 24.90 -7.36
CA ARG A 276 17.76 24.19 -6.83
C ARG A 276 17.49 23.57 -5.46
N ASP A 277 16.82 24.32 -4.59
CA ASP A 277 16.53 23.86 -3.23
C ASP A 277 15.49 22.73 -3.25
N ALA A 278 14.46 22.84 -4.10
CA ALA A 278 13.49 21.79 -4.31
C ALA A 278 14.15 20.51 -4.86
N PHE A 279 15.00 20.65 -5.88
CA PHE A 279 15.75 19.52 -6.44
C PHE A 279 16.64 18.84 -5.40
N VAL A 280 17.39 19.62 -4.61
CA VAL A 280 18.23 19.08 -3.53
C VAL A 280 17.42 18.35 -2.48
N LYS A 281 16.22 18.86 -2.12
CA LYS A 281 15.33 18.18 -1.17
C LYS A 281 14.83 16.86 -1.74
N VAL A 282 14.39 16.83 -3.00
CA VAL A 282 13.93 15.60 -3.68
C VAL A 282 15.06 14.59 -3.76
N PHE A 283 16.23 15.02 -4.21
CA PHE A 283 17.42 14.17 -4.28
C PHE A 283 17.77 13.57 -2.90
N ARG A 284 17.82 14.40 -1.84
CA ARG A 284 18.11 13.93 -0.49
C ARG A 284 17.07 12.94 0.01
N PHE A 285 15.77 13.23 -0.17
CA PHE A 285 14.70 12.31 0.19
C PHE A 285 14.91 10.94 -0.46
N THR A 286 15.09 10.92 -1.78
CA THR A 286 15.28 9.70 -2.56
C THR A 286 16.56 8.96 -2.16
N ALA A 287 17.68 9.66 -2.08
CA ALA A 287 18.97 9.08 -1.73
C ALA A 287 18.97 8.47 -0.32
N PHE A 288 18.40 9.15 0.69
CA PHE A 288 18.29 8.60 2.03
C PHE A 288 17.37 7.38 2.08
N ALA A 289 16.18 7.46 1.47
CA ALA A 289 15.23 6.35 1.50
C ALA A 289 15.79 5.11 0.80
N LEU A 290 16.38 5.27 -0.39
CA LEU A 290 16.99 4.16 -1.13
C LEU A 290 18.21 3.59 -0.39
N SER A 291 19.09 4.44 0.15
CA SER A 291 20.28 3.97 0.87
C SER A 291 19.91 3.18 2.13
N ILE A 292 18.95 3.66 2.92
CA ILE A 292 18.46 2.94 4.09
C ILE A 292 17.76 1.65 3.65
N GLY A 293 16.95 1.71 2.57
CA GLY A 293 16.26 0.56 2.03
C GLY A 293 17.20 -0.56 1.56
N ILE A 294 18.28 -0.21 0.85
CA ILE A 294 19.31 -1.18 0.42
C ILE A 294 19.98 -1.83 1.64
N VAL A 295 20.40 -1.03 2.63
CA VAL A 295 21.05 -1.56 3.84
C VAL A 295 20.10 -2.48 4.61
N LEU A 296 18.84 -2.07 4.80
CA LEU A 296 17.86 -2.91 5.51
C LEU A 296 17.53 -4.18 4.72
N SER A 297 17.51 -4.14 3.40
CA SER A 297 17.29 -5.33 2.55
C SER A 297 18.41 -6.35 2.72
N VAL A 298 19.68 -5.90 2.75
CA VAL A 298 20.81 -6.78 3.00
C VAL A 298 20.76 -7.38 4.42
N LEU A 299 20.49 -6.55 5.43
CA LEU A 299 20.32 -7.03 6.81
C LEU A 299 19.16 -8.02 6.93
N HIS A 300 18.06 -7.77 6.21
CA HIS A 300 16.91 -8.67 6.17
C HIS A 300 17.27 -10.03 5.56
N ALA A 301 17.96 -10.05 4.44
CA ALA A 301 18.37 -11.29 3.79
C ALA A 301 19.44 -12.06 4.59
N THR A 302 20.30 -11.39 5.36
CA THR A 302 21.22 -12.08 6.28
C THR A 302 20.51 -12.69 7.48
N TRP A 303 19.40 -12.07 7.96
CA TRP A 303 18.62 -12.60 9.08
C TRP A 303 17.60 -13.64 8.66
N TYR A 304 17.05 -13.48 7.45
CA TYR A 304 16.10 -14.38 6.81
C TYR A 304 16.66 -14.89 5.48
N PRO A 305 17.44 -15.97 5.49
CA PRO A 305 18.19 -16.43 4.30
C PRO A 305 17.31 -16.84 3.11
N SER A 306 16.03 -17.14 3.33
CA SER A 306 15.05 -17.41 2.27
C SER A 306 14.61 -16.14 1.51
N SER A 307 15.06 -14.95 1.92
CA SER A 307 14.65 -13.68 1.31
C SER A 307 15.55 -13.32 0.12
N ARG A 308 14.91 -12.89 -0.96
CA ARG A 308 15.58 -12.43 -2.18
C ARG A 308 15.95 -10.96 -2.10
N LEU A 309 17.02 -10.58 -2.81
CA LEU A 309 17.49 -9.21 -2.89
C LEU A 309 17.00 -8.56 -4.19
N PHE A 310 16.14 -7.54 -4.09
CA PHE A 310 15.51 -6.86 -5.23
C PHE A 310 16.49 -6.31 -6.28
N PHE A 311 17.76 -6.14 -5.94
CA PHE A 311 18.81 -5.61 -6.82
C PHE A 311 19.73 -6.70 -7.41
N GLN A 312 19.47 -7.97 -7.15
CA GLN A 312 20.16 -9.09 -7.83
C GLN A 312 19.46 -9.39 -9.14
N LEU A 313 20.22 -9.57 -10.23
CA LEU A 313 19.62 -9.84 -11.54
C LEU A 313 18.97 -11.22 -11.61
N SER A 314 19.57 -12.21 -10.95
CA SER A 314 18.99 -13.56 -10.83
C SER A 314 17.60 -13.52 -10.16
N ASP A 315 17.45 -12.73 -9.11
CA ASP A 315 16.19 -12.59 -8.40
C ASP A 315 15.18 -11.75 -9.22
N ALA A 316 15.64 -10.71 -9.93
CA ALA A 316 14.82 -9.90 -10.81
C ALA A 316 14.30 -10.67 -12.05
N GLN A 317 15.03 -11.68 -12.53
CA GLN A 317 14.58 -12.51 -13.64
C GLN A 317 13.32 -13.31 -13.31
N ILE A 318 13.15 -13.72 -12.06
CA ILE A 318 11.94 -14.43 -11.60
C ILE A 318 10.70 -13.53 -11.67
N GLU A 319 10.89 -12.23 -11.46
CA GLU A 319 9.79 -11.27 -11.58
C GLU A 319 9.33 -11.08 -13.03
N GLN A 320 10.12 -11.52 -14.02
CA GLN A 320 9.72 -11.49 -15.44
C GLN A 320 8.54 -12.44 -15.72
N ASP A 321 8.38 -13.50 -14.94
CA ASP A 321 7.23 -14.42 -15.07
C ASP A 321 5.90 -13.73 -14.79
N PHE A 322 5.92 -12.61 -14.04
CA PHE A 322 4.77 -11.77 -13.76
C PHE A 322 4.65 -10.57 -14.71
N SER A 323 5.56 -10.45 -15.68
CA SER A 323 5.50 -9.37 -16.66
C SER A 323 4.57 -9.71 -17.83
N ASN A 324 3.89 -8.69 -18.35
CA ASN A 324 3.07 -8.78 -19.55
C ASN A 324 3.71 -7.92 -20.62
N SER A 325 4.26 -8.53 -21.65
CA SER A 325 4.79 -7.78 -22.78
C SER A 325 3.66 -7.16 -23.60
N LEU A 326 3.67 -5.82 -23.69
CA LEU A 326 2.72 -5.10 -24.54
C LEU A 326 3.00 -5.31 -26.05
N PHE A 327 4.18 -5.78 -26.40
CA PHE A 327 4.61 -5.91 -27.80
C PHE A 327 4.46 -7.32 -28.35
N ASP A 328 4.48 -8.33 -27.46
CA ASP A 328 4.46 -9.73 -27.84
C ASP A 328 3.08 -10.38 -27.73
N GLU A 329 2.13 -9.66 -27.08
CA GLU A 329 0.78 -10.18 -26.87
C GLU A 329 -0.19 -9.74 -27.97
N PRO A 330 -1.21 -10.57 -28.29
CA PRO A 330 -2.25 -10.21 -29.25
C PRO A 330 -3.00 -8.95 -28.83
N GLN A 331 -3.39 -8.11 -29.80
CA GLN A 331 -4.08 -6.84 -29.53
C GLN A 331 -5.36 -6.99 -28.68
N TRP A 332 -6.12 -8.08 -28.84
CA TRP A 332 -7.32 -8.33 -28.02
C TRP A 332 -6.96 -8.50 -26.54
N LYS A 333 -5.84 -9.15 -26.24
CA LYS A 333 -5.38 -9.37 -24.86
C LYS A 333 -4.94 -8.06 -24.22
N ILE A 334 -4.17 -7.25 -24.94
CA ILE A 334 -3.75 -5.91 -24.50
C ILE A 334 -4.98 -5.01 -24.24
N THR A 335 -5.91 -4.96 -25.20
CA THR A 335 -7.14 -4.16 -25.06
C THR A 335 -7.98 -4.65 -23.88
N GLY A 336 -8.15 -5.97 -23.75
CA GLY A 336 -8.89 -6.58 -22.64
C GLY A 336 -8.28 -6.23 -21.29
N ARG A 337 -6.95 -6.26 -21.17
CA ARG A 337 -6.23 -5.87 -19.95
C ARG A 337 -6.38 -4.40 -19.62
N ILE A 338 -6.26 -3.50 -20.59
CA ILE A 338 -6.47 -2.06 -20.38
C ILE A 338 -7.89 -1.80 -19.87
N ILE A 339 -8.91 -2.42 -20.48
CA ILE A 339 -10.30 -2.29 -20.02
C ILE A 339 -10.45 -2.83 -18.59
N LEU A 340 -9.86 -3.99 -18.29
CA LEU A 340 -9.90 -4.58 -16.95
C LEU A 340 -9.27 -3.62 -15.91
N LEU A 341 -8.11 -3.05 -16.21
CA LEU A 341 -7.43 -2.11 -15.32
C LEU A 341 -8.24 -0.84 -15.08
N VAL A 342 -8.80 -0.24 -16.14
CA VAL A 342 -9.66 0.94 -15.99
C VAL A 342 -10.87 0.62 -15.10
N ARG A 343 -11.53 -0.55 -15.34
CA ARG A 343 -12.65 -1.00 -14.50
C ARG A 343 -12.21 -1.24 -13.06
N THR A 344 -11.07 -1.88 -12.85
CA THR A 344 -10.57 -2.20 -11.51
C THR A 344 -10.20 -0.93 -10.76
N ILE A 345 -9.38 -0.05 -11.35
CA ILE A 345 -8.92 1.17 -10.69
C ILE A 345 -10.08 2.11 -10.37
N LEU A 346 -10.97 2.34 -11.33
CA LEU A 346 -12.01 3.36 -11.17
C LEU A 346 -13.31 2.84 -10.57
N LEU A 347 -13.64 1.56 -10.76
CA LEU A 347 -14.97 1.03 -10.43
C LEU A 347 -14.90 -0.09 -9.38
N TYR A 348 -14.22 -1.22 -9.67
CA TYR A 348 -14.18 -2.39 -8.77
C TYR A 348 -13.50 -2.09 -7.43
N THR A 349 -12.53 -1.19 -7.43
CA THR A 349 -11.89 -0.70 -6.20
C THR A 349 -12.91 -0.17 -5.18
N VAL A 350 -14.04 0.43 -5.62
CA VAL A 350 -15.00 1.08 -4.73
C VAL A 350 -16.31 0.32 -4.61
N ILE A 351 -16.84 -0.17 -5.73
CA ILE A 351 -18.13 -0.86 -5.76
C ILE A 351 -17.91 -2.30 -6.18
N ALA A 352 -18.32 -3.24 -5.36
CA ALA A 352 -18.20 -4.66 -5.65
C ALA A 352 -19.11 -5.07 -6.81
N PRO A 353 -18.57 -5.63 -7.89
CA PRO A 353 -19.38 -6.33 -8.88
C PRO A 353 -19.69 -7.75 -8.37
N LYS A 354 -20.58 -8.46 -9.03
CA LYS A 354 -20.80 -9.88 -8.77
C LYS A 354 -19.60 -10.69 -9.28
N PRO A 355 -18.86 -11.42 -8.40
CA PRO A 355 -17.69 -12.17 -8.84
C PRO A 355 -18.07 -13.39 -9.70
N PHE A 356 -17.16 -13.79 -10.58
CA PHE A 356 -17.17 -15.13 -11.16
C PHE A 356 -16.77 -16.15 -10.07
N VAL A 357 -17.32 -17.36 -10.19
CA VAL A 357 -17.00 -18.48 -9.34
C VAL A 357 -16.49 -19.63 -10.20
N PHE A 358 -15.32 -20.12 -9.87
CA PHE A 358 -14.64 -21.22 -10.56
C PHE A 358 -14.47 -22.41 -9.62
N GLY A 359 -14.25 -23.61 -10.19
CA GLY A 359 -13.90 -24.78 -9.37
C GLY A 359 -15.06 -25.34 -8.55
N LYS A 360 -16.29 -25.23 -9.02
CA LYS A 360 -17.46 -25.91 -8.41
C LYS A 360 -17.50 -27.41 -8.69
N GLU A 361 -16.45 -27.95 -9.31
CA GLU A 361 -16.38 -29.34 -9.71
C GLU A 361 -16.05 -30.25 -8.52
N VAL A 362 -16.51 -31.48 -8.61
CA VAL A 362 -16.29 -32.51 -7.59
C VAL A 362 -14.79 -32.73 -7.39
N GLY A 363 -14.28 -32.43 -6.20
CA GLY A 363 -12.86 -32.59 -5.82
C GLY A 363 -12.08 -31.29 -5.67
N ALA A 364 -12.63 -30.12 -6.01
CA ALA A 364 -12.04 -28.84 -5.61
C ALA A 364 -12.27 -28.62 -4.11
N TRP A 365 -11.21 -28.21 -3.39
CA TRP A 365 -11.30 -27.97 -1.94
C TRP A 365 -12.24 -26.78 -1.63
N LEU A 366 -12.00 -25.61 -2.29
CA LEU A 366 -12.84 -24.44 -2.23
C LEU A 366 -12.96 -23.79 -3.62
N PRO A 367 -14.07 -23.10 -3.93
CA PRO A 367 -14.19 -22.34 -5.18
C PRO A 367 -13.29 -21.10 -5.18
N TYR A 368 -12.86 -20.71 -6.38
CA TYR A 368 -12.14 -19.47 -6.63
C TYR A 368 -13.11 -18.35 -7.00
N PHE A 369 -12.85 -17.16 -6.49
CA PHE A 369 -13.60 -15.95 -6.81
C PHE A 369 -12.72 -14.96 -7.55
N ASN A 370 -13.19 -14.41 -8.67
CA ASN A 370 -12.48 -13.36 -9.39
C ASN A 370 -13.45 -12.38 -10.07
N PHE A 371 -12.98 -11.16 -10.32
CA PHE A 371 -13.78 -10.14 -11.02
C PHE A 371 -13.62 -10.18 -12.54
N PHE A 372 -12.84 -11.08 -13.07
CA PHE A 372 -12.72 -11.32 -14.50
C PHE A 372 -12.54 -12.82 -14.80
N LYS A 373 -12.75 -13.16 -16.05
CA LYS A 373 -12.47 -14.50 -16.59
C LYS A 373 -11.71 -14.33 -17.89
N LEU A 374 -10.55 -14.97 -17.98
CA LEU A 374 -9.77 -15.06 -19.20
C LEU A 374 -10.04 -16.42 -19.85
N THR A 375 -10.52 -16.39 -21.09
CA THR A 375 -10.58 -17.57 -21.98
C THR A 375 -9.54 -17.39 -23.10
N PRO A 376 -9.19 -18.44 -23.88
CA PRO A 376 -8.14 -18.33 -24.90
C PRO A 376 -8.28 -17.21 -25.92
N GLN A 377 -9.44 -16.55 -26.00
CA GLN A 377 -9.70 -15.52 -27.01
C GLN A 377 -10.42 -14.27 -26.48
N VAL A 378 -10.90 -14.26 -25.22
CA VAL A 378 -11.75 -13.16 -24.71
C VAL A 378 -11.52 -12.94 -23.22
N TYR A 379 -11.45 -11.65 -22.82
CA TYR A 379 -11.67 -11.20 -21.46
C TYR A 379 -13.16 -11.04 -21.19
N SER A 380 -13.67 -11.68 -20.15
CA SER A 380 -15.00 -11.43 -19.60
C SER A 380 -14.86 -10.69 -18.28
N TYR A 381 -15.68 -9.68 -18.05
CA TYR A 381 -15.61 -8.82 -16.86
C TYR A 381 -16.84 -9.03 -16.00
N SER A 382 -16.65 -9.02 -14.69
CA SER A 382 -17.77 -9.01 -13.74
C SER A 382 -18.71 -7.87 -14.01
N ALA A 383 -19.99 -8.17 -14.03
CA ALA A 383 -21.07 -7.22 -14.26
C ALA A 383 -21.62 -6.69 -12.93
N TYR A 384 -22.24 -5.54 -13.00
CA TYR A 384 -23.06 -5.00 -11.92
C TYR A 384 -24.51 -5.38 -12.16
N ASP A 385 -25.20 -5.81 -11.12
CA ASP A 385 -26.63 -6.07 -11.12
C ASP A 385 -27.32 -5.35 -9.95
N GLY A 386 -28.63 -5.27 -9.98
CA GLY A 386 -29.44 -4.70 -8.90
C GLY A 386 -28.91 -3.35 -8.39
N LEU A 387 -28.63 -3.28 -7.08
CA LEU A 387 -28.13 -2.07 -6.43
C LEU A 387 -26.77 -1.64 -6.97
N GLY A 388 -25.88 -2.58 -7.29
CA GLY A 388 -24.55 -2.28 -7.84
C GLY A 388 -24.63 -1.45 -9.12
N SER A 389 -25.61 -1.72 -9.98
CA SER A 389 -25.86 -0.95 -11.21
C SER A 389 -26.25 0.51 -10.93
N ILE A 390 -26.95 0.79 -9.85
CA ILE A 390 -27.32 2.16 -9.45
C ILE A 390 -26.09 2.86 -8.86
N LEU A 391 -25.38 2.19 -7.96
CA LEU A 391 -24.20 2.74 -7.28
C LEU A 391 -23.11 3.15 -8.26
N ILE A 392 -22.89 2.39 -9.34
CA ILE A 392 -21.86 2.71 -10.31
C ILE A 392 -22.14 4.03 -11.05
N PHE A 393 -23.41 4.34 -11.37
CA PHE A 393 -23.75 5.63 -11.99
C PHE A 393 -23.55 6.80 -11.02
N VAL A 394 -23.92 6.63 -9.74
CA VAL A 394 -23.68 7.65 -8.71
C VAL A 394 -22.18 7.86 -8.52
N TRP A 395 -21.40 6.78 -8.43
CA TRP A 395 -19.95 6.84 -8.28
C TRP A 395 -19.27 7.48 -9.51
N ALA A 396 -19.66 7.10 -10.73
CA ALA A 396 -19.16 7.73 -11.95
C ALA A 396 -19.47 9.24 -11.97
N GLY A 397 -20.65 9.63 -11.51
CA GLY A 397 -21.03 11.04 -11.34
C GLY A 397 -20.12 11.76 -10.33
N LEU A 398 -19.79 11.14 -9.19
CA LEU A 398 -18.86 11.69 -8.19
C LEU A 398 -17.44 11.80 -8.75
N LEU A 399 -16.97 10.82 -9.52
CA LEU A 399 -15.66 10.87 -10.18
C LEU A 399 -15.60 12.00 -11.22
N LEU A 400 -16.62 12.11 -12.07
CA LEU A 400 -16.70 13.18 -13.07
C LEU A 400 -16.70 14.57 -12.40
N LEU A 401 -17.52 14.72 -11.35
CA LEU A 401 -17.59 15.97 -10.57
C LEU A 401 -16.22 16.28 -9.93
N SER A 402 -15.55 15.28 -9.38
CA SER A 402 -14.20 15.43 -8.80
C SER A 402 -13.19 15.86 -9.86
N GLY A 403 -13.23 15.28 -11.04
CA GLY A 403 -12.40 15.67 -12.18
C GLY A 403 -12.64 17.13 -12.59
N ILE A 404 -13.90 17.55 -12.68
CA ILE A 404 -14.25 18.95 -13.02
C ILE A 404 -13.73 19.92 -11.95
N PHE A 405 -13.95 19.65 -10.66
CA PHE A 405 -13.46 20.52 -9.58
C PHE A 405 -11.93 20.55 -9.52
N PHE A 406 -11.27 19.41 -9.75
CA PHE A 406 -9.81 19.33 -9.81
C PHE A 406 -9.26 20.21 -10.95
N LEU A 407 -9.77 20.04 -12.17
CA LEU A 407 -9.33 20.84 -13.33
C LEU A 407 -9.65 22.32 -13.13
N TRP A 408 -10.83 22.64 -12.63
CA TRP A 408 -11.21 24.02 -12.32
C TRP A 408 -10.24 24.65 -11.32
N ASN A 409 -9.93 23.94 -10.23
CA ASN A 409 -8.99 24.44 -9.22
C ASN A 409 -7.58 24.62 -9.81
N LEU A 410 -7.09 23.64 -10.56
CA LEU A 410 -5.77 23.68 -11.20
C LEU A 410 -5.65 24.87 -12.17
N ILE A 411 -6.65 25.11 -13.02
CA ILE A 411 -6.68 26.21 -13.97
C ILE A 411 -6.75 27.56 -13.27
N ARG A 412 -7.64 27.68 -12.26
CA ARG A 412 -7.91 28.93 -11.56
C ARG A 412 -6.75 29.34 -10.65
N THR A 413 -6.20 28.41 -9.88
CA THR A 413 -5.13 28.72 -8.90
C THR A 413 -3.76 28.63 -9.49
N ARG A 414 -3.58 27.90 -10.59
CA ARG A 414 -2.29 27.53 -11.19
C ARG A 414 -1.32 26.91 -10.18
N LYS A 415 -1.84 26.30 -9.12
CA LYS A 415 -1.06 25.63 -8.08
C LYS A 415 -1.40 24.16 -8.08
N ALA A 416 -0.36 23.33 -8.13
CA ALA A 416 -0.48 21.92 -7.86
C ALA A 416 -0.72 21.72 -6.34
N ASP A 417 -1.68 20.87 -6.02
CA ASP A 417 -1.91 20.40 -4.66
C ASP A 417 -1.76 18.86 -4.61
N LEU A 418 -2.02 18.26 -3.46
CA LEU A 418 -1.92 16.81 -3.31
C LEU A 418 -2.92 16.03 -4.20
N SER A 419 -3.99 16.66 -4.71
CA SER A 419 -4.90 15.99 -5.66
C SER A 419 -4.16 15.61 -6.94
N LEU A 420 -3.20 16.45 -7.41
CA LEU A 420 -2.34 16.10 -8.53
C LEU A 420 -1.43 14.89 -8.20
N ALA A 421 -0.91 14.80 -6.97
CA ALA A 421 -0.10 13.65 -6.57
C ALA A 421 -0.92 12.35 -6.64
N PHE A 422 -2.17 12.38 -6.18
CA PHE A 422 -3.05 11.21 -6.23
C PHE A 422 -3.44 10.84 -7.67
N ALA A 423 -3.74 11.83 -8.53
CA ALA A 423 -3.99 11.57 -9.95
C ALA A 423 -2.78 10.93 -10.65
N LEU A 424 -1.57 11.42 -10.36
CA LEU A 424 -0.33 10.85 -10.90
C LEU A 424 -0.01 9.47 -10.31
N SER A 425 -0.35 9.21 -9.04
CA SER A 425 -0.24 7.88 -8.43
C SER A 425 -1.18 6.87 -9.08
N LEU A 426 -2.42 7.27 -9.40
CA LEU A 426 -3.35 6.43 -10.16
C LEU A 426 -2.83 6.13 -11.57
N LEU A 427 -2.29 7.14 -12.25
CA LEU A 427 -1.66 6.96 -13.55
C LEU A 427 -0.44 6.03 -13.48
N PHE A 428 0.40 6.20 -12.47
CA PHE A 428 1.55 5.31 -12.25
C PHE A 428 1.11 3.86 -12.07
N ASN A 429 0.13 3.60 -11.19
CA ASN A 429 -0.38 2.24 -10.98
C ASN A 429 -1.00 1.66 -12.27
N PHE A 430 -1.73 2.47 -13.02
CA PHE A 430 -2.25 2.04 -14.32
C PHE A 430 -1.12 1.61 -15.26
N LEU A 431 -0.08 2.46 -15.42
CA LEU A 431 1.05 2.16 -16.31
C LEU A 431 1.88 0.97 -15.82
N LEU A 432 2.07 0.83 -14.51
CA LEU A 432 2.75 -0.31 -13.91
C LEU A 432 2.00 -1.60 -14.23
N HIS A 433 0.71 -1.65 -13.93
CA HIS A 433 -0.09 -2.88 -14.03
C HIS A 433 -0.57 -3.20 -15.46
N VAL A 434 -0.39 -2.31 -16.42
CA VAL A 434 -0.47 -2.71 -17.84
C VAL A 434 0.63 -3.71 -18.18
N ASN A 435 1.81 -3.60 -17.56
CA ASN A 435 2.98 -4.43 -17.85
C ASN A 435 3.28 -5.49 -16.78
N TYR A 436 2.69 -5.39 -15.58
CA TYR A 436 3.07 -6.23 -14.44
C TYR A 436 1.84 -6.73 -13.67
N GLY A 437 1.93 -7.98 -13.19
CA GLY A 437 0.89 -8.68 -12.44
C GLY A 437 -0.27 -9.16 -13.31
N PHE A 438 -0.92 -10.25 -12.96
CA PHE A 438 -2.02 -10.82 -13.75
C PHE A 438 -3.39 -10.46 -13.16
N GLU A 439 -3.45 -10.19 -11.87
CA GLU A 439 -4.66 -10.01 -11.06
C GLU A 439 -4.76 -8.58 -10.53
N PRO A 440 -5.29 -7.63 -11.34
CA PRO A 440 -5.25 -6.23 -10.96
C PRO A 440 -5.97 -5.91 -9.64
N PHE A 441 -7.03 -6.65 -9.28
CA PHE A 441 -7.76 -6.36 -8.06
C PHE A 441 -6.93 -6.65 -6.79
N LEU A 442 -6.04 -7.63 -6.82
CA LEU A 442 -5.10 -7.96 -5.76
C LEU A 442 -4.29 -6.72 -5.31
N TYR A 443 -3.84 -5.92 -6.27
CA TYR A 443 -3.04 -4.72 -6.01
C TYR A 443 -3.87 -3.47 -5.65
N SER A 444 -5.20 -3.59 -5.60
CA SER A 444 -6.09 -2.43 -5.46
C SER A 444 -5.90 -1.61 -4.18
N PRO A 445 -5.45 -2.14 -3.02
CA PRO A 445 -5.17 -1.30 -1.85
C PRO A 445 -4.06 -0.26 -2.10
N ASP A 446 -3.13 -0.53 -3.04
CA ASP A 446 -2.04 0.38 -3.38
C ASP A 446 -2.50 1.69 -4.04
N TRP A 447 -3.71 1.73 -4.57
CA TRP A 447 -4.28 2.94 -5.19
C TRP A 447 -5.65 3.35 -4.64
N ALA A 448 -6.33 2.50 -3.87
CA ALA A 448 -7.65 2.82 -3.33
C ALA A 448 -7.62 4.14 -2.52
N TYR A 449 -6.58 4.31 -1.68
CA TYR A 449 -6.40 5.54 -0.93
C TYR A 449 -6.24 6.76 -1.85
N ALA A 450 -5.47 6.65 -2.93
CA ALA A 450 -5.23 7.75 -3.85
C ALA A 450 -6.51 8.16 -4.58
N LEU A 451 -7.33 7.19 -5.01
CA LEU A 451 -8.62 7.43 -5.64
C LEU A 451 -9.58 8.15 -4.68
N ILE A 452 -9.70 7.67 -3.45
CA ILE A 452 -10.62 8.24 -2.46
C ILE A 452 -10.13 9.64 -1.99
N PHE A 453 -8.82 9.82 -1.83
CA PHE A 453 -8.26 11.11 -1.44
C PHE A 453 -8.33 12.14 -2.58
N PHE A 454 -8.17 11.70 -3.83
CA PHE A 454 -8.43 12.54 -4.99
C PHE A 454 -9.88 13.08 -4.97
N VAL A 455 -10.86 12.20 -4.79
CA VAL A 455 -12.28 12.58 -4.67
C VAL A 455 -12.49 13.50 -3.45
N GLY A 456 -11.95 13.10 -2.29
CA GLY A 456 -12.12 13.86 -1.05
C GLY A 456 -11.51 15.26 -1.07
N LEU A 457 -10.37 15.46 -1.74
CA LEU A 457 -9.77 16.79 -1.88
C LEU A 457 -10.47 17.61 -2.95
N SER A 458 -10.76 17.01 -4.09
CA SER A 458 -11.42 17.70 -5.21
C SER A 458 -12.79 18.23 -4.82
N LEU A 459 -13.57 17.47 -4.03
CA LEU A 459 -14.90 17.85 -3.55
C LEU A 459 -14.89 18.61 -2.21
N ALA A 460 -13.72 18.93 -1.64
CA ALA A 460 -13.61 19.68 -0.40
C ALA A 460 -14.36 21.05 -0.42
N PRO A 461 -14.51 21.76 -1.55
CA PRO A 461 -15.35 22.95 -1.61
C PRO A 461 -16.84 22.70 -1.21
N LEU A 462 -17.33 21.47 -1.41
CA LEU A 462 -18.67 21.04 -1.03
C LEU A 462 -18.76 20.52 0.41
N ALA A 463 -17.65 20.44 1.14
CA ALA A 463 -17.57 19.83 2.47
C ALA A 463 -18.56 20.43 3.50
N ARG A 464 -18.98 21.69 3.36
CA ARG A 464 -19.91 22.37 4.25
C ARG A 464 -21.38 22.26 3.82
N SER A 465 -21.66 21.73 2.64
CA SER A 465 -23.03 21.55 2.13
C SER A 465 -23.70 20.36 2.83
N ARG A 466 -24.74 20.63 3.61
CA ARG A 466 -25.53 19.57 4.29
C ARG A 466 -26.20 18.64 3.29
N LEU A 467 -26.66 19.18 2.14
CA LEU A 467 -27.26 18.39 1.07
C LEU A 467 -26.25 17.40 0.49
N PHE A 468 -25.03 17.86 0.22
CA PHE A 468 -23.97 17.01 -0.27
C PHE A 468 -23.55 15.94 0.76
N GLN A 469 -23.41 16.33 2.03
CA GLN A 469 -23.12 15.37 3.12
C GLN A 469 -24.24 14.32 3.25
N GLY A 470 -25.52 14.74 3.16
CA GLY A 470 -26.65 13.81 3.19
C GLY A 470 -26.67 12.85 2.00
N ALA A 471 -26.44 13.36 0.78
CA ALA A 471 -26.35 12.53 -0.41
C ALA A 471 -25.20 11.52 -0.31
N LEU A 472 -24.02 11.94 0.17
CA LEU A 472 -22.88 11.07 0.38
C LEU A 472 -23.16 10.01 1.46
N LEU A 473 -23.86 10.37 2.55
CA LEU A 473 -24.26 9.41 3.58
C LEU A 473 -25.20 8.33 3.01
N VAL A 474 -26.20 8.71 2.21
CA VAL A 474 -27.10 7.75 1.54
C VAL A 474 -26.30 6.83 0.63
N PHE A 475 -25.38 7.39 -0.17
CA PHE A 475 -24.49 6.57 -1.01
C PHE A 475 -23.69 5.56 -0.19
N LEU A 476 -23.11 5.99 0.96
CA LEU A 476 -22.33 5.10 1.84
C LEU A 476 -23.17 4.00 2.49
N VAL A 477 -24.39 4.26 2.89
CA VAL A 477 -25.32 3.23 3.43
C VAL A 477 -25.61 2.17 2.36
N LEU A 478 -25.90 2.62 1.14
CA LEU A 478 -26.16 1.71 0.03
C LEU A 478 -24.88 0.94 -0.38
N LEU A 479 -23.72 1.60 -0.35
CA LEU A 479 -22.43 0.96 -0.59
C LEU A 479 -22.13 -0.11 0.47
N ALA A 480 -22.36 0.19 1.76
CA ALA A 480 -22.19 -0.79 2.85
C ALA A 480 -23.05 -2.03 2.61
N TYR A 481 -24.31 -1.84 2.20
CA TYR A 481 -25.17 -2.97 1.86
C TYR A 481 -24.63 -3.78 0.67
N ASN A 482 -24.10 -3.11 -0.37
CA ASN A 482 -23.48 -3.80 -1.51
C ASN A 482 -22.26 -4.64 -1.09
N GLN A 483 -21.44 -4.14 -0.16
CA GLN A 483 -20.29 -4.90 0.36
C GLN A 483 -20.74 -6.11 1.17
N VAL A 484 -21.75 -5.95 2.03
CA VAL A 484 -22.33 -7.08 2.77
C VAL A 484 -22.86 -8.16 1.82
N GLN A 485 -23.51 -7.77 0.70
CA GLN A 485 -23.95 -8.72 -0.30
C GLN A 485 -22.80 -9.51 -0.96
N LEU A 486 -21.66 -8.85 -1.23
CA LEU A 486 -20.46 -9.54 -1.74
C LEU A 486 -19.98 -10.61 -0.76
N PHE A 487 -19.81 -10.23 0.53
CA PHE A 487 -19.30 -11.17 1.55
C PHE A 487 -20.29 -12.30 1.78
N GLN A 488 -21.59 -12.00 1.87
CA GLN A 488 -22.62 -13.02 2.01
C GLN A 488 -22.61 -13.99 0.84
N PHE A 489 -22.47 -13.49 -0.39
CA PHE A 489 -22.36 -14.33 -1.58
C PHE A 489 -21.14 -15.27 -1.52
N ILE A 490 -19.98 -14.78 -1.06
CA ILE A 490 -18.78 -15.60 -0.89
C ILE A 490 -19.03 -16.67 0.18
N LEU A 491 -19.51 -16.27 1.37
CA LEU A 491 -19.77 -17.19 2.48
C LEU A 491 -20.81 -18.26 2.13
N ASP A 492 -21.92 -17.90 1.51
CA ASP A 492 -22.94 -18.85 1.06
C ASP A 492 -22.41 -19.83 0.02
N THR A 493 -21.49 -19.35 -0.84
CA THR A 493 -20.88 -20.18 -1.88
C THR A 493 -19.88 -21.19 -1.31
N ILE A 494 -19.14 -20.85 -0.26
CA ILE A 494 -18.15 -21.76 0.36
C ILE A 494 -18.77 -22.66 1.44
N ALA A 495 -19.91 -22.29 2.02
CA ALA A 495 -20.55 -23.04 3.10
C ALA A 495 -20.72 -24.56 2.82
N PRO A 496 -21.15 -25.01 1.61
CA PRO A 496 -21.29 -26.44 1.31
C PRO A 496 -19.97 -27.22 1.34
N PHE A 497 -18.85 -26.55 1.16
CA PHE A 497 -17.51 -27.16 1.17
C PHE A 497 -16.98 -27.34 2.60
N TYR A 498 -17.48 -26.52 3.53
CA TYR A 498 -17.10 -26.53 4.95
C TYR A 498 -17.88 -27.55 5.77
N TYR A 499 -19.17 -27.73 5.44
CA TYR A 499 -20.08 -28.62 6.14
C TYR A 499 -20.66 -29.61 5.12
N PRO A 500 -19.85 -30.59 4.63
CA PRO A 500 -20.36 -31.59 3.71
C PRO A 500 -21.34 -32.50 4.47
N GLY A 501 -22.62 -32.12 4.50
CA GLY A 501 -23.69 -32.87 5.16
C GLY A 501 -24.71 -32.03 5.93
N GLY A 502 -24.67 -30.71 5.85
CA GLY A 502 -25.70 -29.80 6.35
C GLY A 502 -26.85 -29.63 5.37
#